data_f12decf07d3b523897d261d5e15ec720
#
_entry.id   f12decf07d3b523897d261d5e15ec720
#
_cell.length_a   1.000
_cell.length_b   1.000
_cell.length_c   1.000
_cell.angle_alpha   90.00
_cell.angle_beta   90.00
_cell.angle_gamma   90.00
#
_symmetry.space_group_name_H-M   'P 1'
#
loop_
_entity.id
_entity.type
_entity.pdbx_description
1 polymer ?
#
loop_
_entity_poly.entity_id
_entity_poly.type
_entity_poly.pdbx_seq_one_letter_code
_entity_poly.pdbx_strand_id
1 'polypeptide(L)'
;DNTNSFHYKKYEVIKDWYQNLSQNSQFELEIIKDAFLIGSTCSGIASYDVFDNIEFDWVIIDEAARATVPELLIPMVRGKRIILVGDHKQLPPVVNFDENDISTKEVKNTLEESLFKTLHDSITGDLKATLKTQFRMKSEIGNMINKLYYSEVEINNSTQHKEYILEDEYKPISWIDTNTSPDHNEISEGTSYKNYQEATKTIQFLDELNDSLSEHKRKKTVGIISGYEAQRILLDSEVNKHKWNYLDIVINNVDAFQGSEKDIIIYSIVRSNQDRDLGYLKDERRLNVSLSRAKEMLVIVGNTKVAEYTPYETNPFIKLFNYIISNPKDCKLIQ
;
A
#
# COMPACT_ATOMS: atom_id res chain seq x y z
N ASP A 1 -56.39 -5.22 -0.82
CA ASP A 1 -55.94 -6.61 -0.71
C ASP A 1 -55.01 -6.97 -1.88
N ASN A 2 -53.75 -6.65 -1.72
CA ASN A 2 -52.72 -6.81 -2.77
C ASN A 2 -52.03 -8.20 -2.72
N THR A 3 -52.45 -9.09 -1.81
CA THR A 3 -51.82 -10.39 -1.56
C THR A 3 -52.08 -11.45 -2.66
N ASN A 4 -52.98 -11.16 -3.59
CA ASN A 4 -53.34 -12.10 -4.70
C ASN A 4 -52.71 -11.68 -6.04
N SER A 5 -51.90 -10.64 -6.08
CA SER A 5 -51.22 -10.20 -7.29
C SER A 5 -50.14 -11.22 -7.67
N PHE A 6 -49.99 -11.49 -8.98
CA PHE A 6 -48.93 -12.35 -9.52
C PHE A 6 -47.53 -11.90 -9.05
N HIS A 7 -47.33 -10.61 -8.93
CA HIS A 7 -46.07 -10.03 -8.45
C HIS A 7 -45.82 -10.32 -6.97
N TYR A 8 -46.86 -10.30 -6.12
CA TYR A 8 -46.72 -10.64 -4.71
C TYR A 8 -46.37 -12.12 -4.52
N LYS A 9 -47.08 -13.02 -5.24
CA LYS A 9 -46.78 -14.46 -5.21
C LYS A 9 -45.37 -14.76 -5.71
N LYS A 10 -44.93 -14.10 -6.77
CA LYS A 10 -43.57 -14.23 -7.27
C LYS A 10 -42.54 -13.74 -6.25
N TYR A 11 -42.79 -12.63 -5.56
CA TYR A 11 -41.92 -12.12 -4.50
C TYR A 11 -41.82 -13.09 -3.32
N GLU A 12 -42.95 -13.64 -2.86
CA GLU A 12 -42.95 -14.62 -1.75
C GLU A 12 -42.18 -15.91 -2.12
N VAL A 13 -42.39 -16.42 -3.33
CA VAL A 13 -41.62 -17.60 -3.83
C VAL A 13 -40.11 -17.29 -3.89
N ILE A 14 -39.72 -16.13 -4.39
CA ILE A 14 -38.32 -15.73 -4.46
C ILE A 14 -37.76 -15.55 -3.06
N LYS A 15 -38.51 -14.96 -2.13
CA LYS A 15 -38.11 -14.75 -0.74
C LYS A 15 -37.94 -16.07 0.00
N ASP A 16 -38.91 -17.01 -0.15
CA ASP A 16 -38.79 -18.35 0.42
C ASP A 16 -37.59 -19.11 -0.19
N TRP A 17 -37.35 -18.93 -1.45
CA TRP A 17 -36.20 -19.53 -2.13
C TRP A 17 -34.90 -19.00 -1.60
N TYR A 18 -34.76 -17.66 -1.41
CA TYR A 18 -33.61 -17.05 -0.77
C TYR A 18 -33.42 -17.49 0.68
N GLN A 19 -34.49 -17.59 1.46
CA GLN A 19 -34.44 -18.07 2.84
C GLN A 19 -34.01 -19.55 2.91
N ASN A 20 -34.53 -20.39 2.06
CA ASN A 20 -34.15 -21.81 1.99
C ASN A 20 -32.71 -22.01 1.49
N LEU A 21 -32.24 -21.18 0.55
CA LEU A 21 -30.85 -21.18 0.09
C LEU A 21 -29.89 -20.75 1.19
N SER A 22 -30.24 -19.72 1.95
CA SER A 22 -29.38 -19.17 3.02
C SER A 22 -29.31 -20.07 4.28
N GLN A 23 -30.20 -21.04 4.43
CA GLN A 23 -30.26 -21.94 5.60
C GLN A 23 -29.76 -23.35 5.33
N ASN A 24 -29.42 -23.68 4.09
CA ASN A 24 -29.13 -25.06 3.72
C ASN A 24 -27.68 -25.22 3.23
N SER A 25 -26.80 -25.63 4.16
CA SER A 25 -25.37 -25.88 3.88
C SER A 25 -25.13 -26.90 2.73
N GLN A 26 -26.10 -27.76 2.40
CA GLN A 26 -25.99 -28.67 1.27
C GLN A 26 -26.07 -27.94 -0.09
N PHE A 27 -26.85 -26.86 -0.17
CA PHE A 27 -26.95 -26.04 -1.39
C PHE A 27 -25.67 -25.24 -1.62
N GLU A 28 -25.07 -24.69 -0.56
CA GLU A 28 -23.77 -24.03 -0.64
C GLU A 28 -22.70 -24.98 -1.17
N LEU A 29 -22.68 -26.20 -0.67
CA LEU A 29 -21.72 -27.23 -1.11
C LEU A 29 -21.87 -27.57 -2.60
N GLU A 30 -23.10 -27.72 -3.11
CA GLU A 30 -23.33 -28.01 -4.53
C GLU A 30 -22.93 -26.81 -5.43
N ILE A 31 -23.25 -25.59 -5.02
CA ILE A 31 -22.82 -24.37 -5.74
C ILE A 31 -21.30 -24.27 -5.80
N ILE A 32 -20.63 -24.53 -4.67
CA ILE A 32 -19.17 -24.47 -4.57
C ILE A 32 -18.52 -25.56 -5.43
N LYS A 33 -19.06 -26.79 -5.43
CA LYS A 33 -18.54 -27.89 -6.25
C LYS A 33 -18.67 -27.65 -7.75
N ASP A 34 -19.71 -26.95 -8.17
CA ASP A 34 -19.94 -26.62 -9.58
C ASP A 34 -19.24 -25.32 -10.01
N ALA A 35 -18.70 -24.54 -9.05
CA ALA A 35 -18.03 -23.28 -9.33
C ALA A 35 -16.67 -23.51 -10.00
N PHE A 36 -16.46 -22.88 -11.15
CA PHE A 36 -15.15 -22.89 -11.83
C PHE A 36 -14.07 -22.10 -11.08
N LEU A 37 -14.46 -21.01 -10.39
CA LEU A 37 -13.57 -20.13 -9.64
C LEU A 37 -14.24 -19.71 -8.33
N ILE A 38 -13.47 -19.81 -7.24
CA ILE A 38 -13.90 -19.41 -5.91
C ILE A 38 -12.89 -18.38 -5.38
N GLY A 39 -13.39 -17.24 -4.90
CA GLY A 39 -12.59 -16.21 -4.23
C GLY A 39 -12.90 -16.14 -2.74
N SER A 40 -11.86 -16.18 -1.91
CA SER A 40 -11.98 -16.06 -0.45
C SER A 40 -10.70 -15.46 0.13
N THR A 41 -10.78 -14.94 1.39
CA THR A 41 -9.56 -14.67 2.16
C THR A 41 -8.96 -15.98 2.68
N CYS A 42 -7.67 -15.99 3.00
CA CYS A 42 -7.01 -17.17 3.56
C CYS A 42 -7.71 -17.69 4.82
N SER A 43 -8.06 -16.81 5.73
CA SER A 43 -8.81 -17.16 6.96
C SER A 43 -10.28 -17.48 6.68
N GLY A 44 -10.88 -16.86 5.67
CA GLY A 44 -12.27 -17.09 5.28
C GLY A 44 -12.56 -18.54 4.90
N ILE A 45 -11.62 -19.20 4.21
CA ILE A 45 -11.76 -20.64 3.87
C ILE A 45 -11.86 -21.51 5.12
N ALA A 46 -11.18 -21.16 6.21
CA ALA A 46 -11.25 -21.93 7.47
C ALA A 46 -12.56 -21.70 8.26
N SER A 47 -13.29 -20.62 7.95
CA SER A 47 -14.51 -20.25 8.70
C SER A 47 -15.76 -20.97 8.22
N TYR A 48 -15.69 -21.72 7.10
CA TYR A 48 -16.84 -22.40 6.50
C TYR A 48 -16.56 -23.90 6.38
N ASP A 49 -17.27 -24.72 7.14
CA ASP A 49 -17.18 -26.20 7.15
C ASP A 49 -17.36 -26.82 5.75
N VAL A 50 -18.02 -26.10 4.84
CA VAL A 50 -18.23 -26.53 3.45
C VAL A 50 -16.91 -26.79 2.71
N PHE A 51 -15.83 -26.12 3.08
CA PHE A 51 -14.51 -26.30 2.48
C PHE A 51 -13.68 -27.45 3.06
N ASP A 52 -14.09 -28.06 4.17
CA ASP A 52 -13.29 -29.09 4.85
C ASP A 52 -13.06 -30.35 4.00
N ASN A 53 -13.99 -30.64 3.09
CA ASN A 53 -13.90 -31.81 2.24
C ASN A 53 -13.74 -31.46 0.74
N ILE A 54 -13.31 -30.23 0.45
CA ILE A 54 -13.06 -29.79 -0.93
C ILE A 54 -11.56 -29.72 -1.17
N GLU A 55 -11.11 -30.41 -2.21
CA GLU A 55 -9.75 -30.32 -2.73
C GLU A 55 -9.78 -29.56 -4.06
N PHE A 56 -9.02 -28.45 -4.14
CA PHE A 56 -8.93 -27.63 -5.35
C PHE A 56 -7.82 -28.12 -6.28
N ASP A 57 -8.04 -28.09 -7.57
CA ASP A 57 -6.97 -28.39 -8.54
C ASP A 57 -5.85 -27.37 -8.49
N TRP A 58 -6.21 -26.10 -8.27
CA TRP A 58 -5.28 -24.99 -8.09
C TRP A 58 -5.70 -24.10 -6.93
N VAL A 59 -4.73 -23.72 -6.12
CA VAL A 59 -4.86 -22.65 -5.12
C VAL A 59 -3.89 -21.55 -5.49
N ILE A 60 -4.42 -20.37 -5.75
CA ILE A 60 -3.63 -19.17 -6.09
C ILE A 60 -3.78 -18.21 -4.92
N ILE A 61 -2.66 -17.85 -4.29
CA ILE A 61 -2.63 -16.93 -3.15
C ILE A 61 -1.91 -15.67 -3.58
N ASP A 62 -2.66 -14.58 -3.67
CA ASP A 62 -2.12 -13.25 -3.94
C ASP A 62 -1.68 -12.55 -2.64
N GLU A 63 -0.73 -11.62 -2.73
CA GLU A 63 -0.09 -10.94 -1.59
C GLU A 63 0.50 -11.93 -0.54
N ALA A 64 0.99 -13.08 -1.02
CA ALA A 64 1.47 -14.17 -0.16
C ALA A 64 2.67 -13.77 0.73
N ALA A 65 3.44 -12.75 0.35
CA ALA A 65 4.55 -12.25 1.16
C ALA A 65 4.10 -11.56 2.45
N ARG A 66 2.82 -11.14 2.52
CA ARG A 66 2.24 -10.44 3.66
C ARG A 66 1.50 -11.37 4.63
N ALA A 67 1.12 -12.55 4.19
CA ALA A 67 0.42 -13.51 5.02
C ALA A 67 1.38 -14.24 5.97
N THR A 68 0.94 -14.47 7.20
CA THR A 68 1.65 -15.30 8.17
C THR A 68 1.69 -16.76 7.71
N VAL A 69 2.64 -17.53 8.24
CA VAL A 69 2.74 -18.97 7.92
C VAL A 69 1.43 -19.72 8.13
N PRO A 70 0.72 -19.59 9.28
CA PRO A 70 -0.57 -20.26 9.46
C PRO A 70 -1.62 -19.82 8.43
N GLU A 71 -1.70 -18.53 8.12
CA GLU A 71 -2.66 -18.02 7.12
C GLU A 71 -2.42 -18.61 5.73
N LEU A 72 -1.17 -18.75 5.30
CA LEU A 72 -0.83 -19.39 4.02
C LEU A 72 -1.17 -20.88 4.02
N LEU A 73 -0.89 -21.60 5.11
CA LEU A 73 -1.14 -23.03 5.19
C LEU A 73 -2.62 -23.39 5.08
N ILE A 74 -3.53 -22.53 5.55
CA ILE A 74 -4.98 -22.76 5.49
C ILE A 74 -5.46 -23.10 4.06
N PRO A 75 -5.26 -22.26 3.05
CA PRO A 75 -5.62 -22.60 1.67
C PRO A 75 -4.67 -23.61 1.05
N MET A 76 -3.38 -23.61 1.37
CA MET A 76 -2.39 -24.49 0.74
C MET A 76 -2.69 -25.96 0.93
N VAL A 77 -3.13 -26.37 2.12
CA VAL A 77 -3.44 -27.80 2.43
C VAL A 77 -4.65 -28.33 1.66
N ARG A 78 -5.42 -27.43 1.02
CA ARG A 78 -6.61 -27.77 0.23
C ARG A 78 -6.35 -27.83 -1.28
N GLY A 79 -5.13 -27.58 -1.73
CA GLY A 79 -4.77 -27.52 -3.14
C GLY A 79 -3.85 -28.64 -3.60
N LYS A 80 -4.14 -29.23 -4.75
CA LYS A 80 -3.20 -30.16 -5.43
C LYS A 80 -1.99 -29.43 -5.97
N ARG A 81 -2.17 -28.20 -6.45
CA ARG A 81 -1.13 -27.34 -6.99
C ARG A 81 -1.30 -25.94 -6.40
N ILE A 82 -0.18 -25.30 -6.08
CA ILE A 82 -0.17 -24.02 -5.37
C ILE A 82 0.63 -23.01 -6.16
N ILE A 83 0.06 -21.82 -6.34
CA ILE A 83 0.75 -20.65 -6.88
C ILE A 83 0.74 -19.58 -5.81
N LEU A 84 1.91 -19.16 -5.39
CA LEU A 84 2.09 -18.02 -4.49
C LEU A 84 2.52 -16.80 -5.31
N VAL A 85 1.76 -15.73 -5.23
CA VAL A 85 2.06 -14.44 -5.85
C VAL A 85 2.36 -13.43 -4.75
N GLY A 86 3.45 -12.71 -4.85
CA GLY A 86 3.82 -11.75 -3.80
C GLY A 86 5.11 -11.02 -4.07
N ASP A 87 5.45 -10.11 -3.18
CA ASP A 87 6.68 -9.32 -3.24
C ASP A 87 7.28 -9.19 -1.84
N HIS A 88 8.37 -9.92 -1.59
CA HIS A 88 9.07 -9.93 -0.31
C HIS A 88 9.85 -8.63 -0.02
N LYS A 89 9.95 -7.71 -0.98
CA LYS A 89 10.52 -6.36 -0.82
C LYS A 89 9.47 -5.31 -0.45
N GLN A 90 8.22 -5.74 -0.33
CA GLN A 90 7.12 -4.97 0.26
C GLN A 90 6.87 -5.39 1.71
N LEU A 91 5.73 -4.96 2.30
CA LEU A 91 5.48 -5.18 3.73
C LEU A 91 5.48 -6.67 4.11
N PRO A 92 6.10 -7.02 5.23
CA PRO A 92 6.07 -8.38 5.77
C PRO A 92 4.72 -8.67 6.45
N PRO A 93 4.49 -9.91 6.90
CA PRO A 93 3.38 -10.23 7.78
C PRO A 93 3.36 -9.33 9.03
N VAL A 94 2.17 -8.91 9.44
CA VAL A 94 1.97 -8.14 10.66
C VAL A 94 1.37 -9.04 11.73
N VAL A 95 2.08 -9.18 12.84
CA VAL A 95 1.63 -10.01 13.96
C VAL A 95 1.47 -9.15 15.20
N ASN A 96 0.25 -9.05 15.72
CA ASN A 96 -0.06 -8.29 16.92
C ASN A 96 0.07 -9.21 18.14
N PHE A 97 1.04 -8.95 18.98
CA PHE A 97 1.21 -9.60 20.27
C PHE A 97 1.20 -8.59 21.42
N ASP A 98 0.83 -9.05 22.61
CA ASP A 98 1.00 -8.28 23.83
C ASP A 98 2.51 -8.22 24.18
N GLU A 99 3.10 -7.03 24.21
CA GLU A 99 4.54 -6.83 24.32
C GLU A 99 5.15 -7.25 25.69
N ASN A 100 4.30 -7.61 26.65
CA ASN A 100 4.71 -7.91 28.02
C ASN A 100 5.18 -9.36 28.23
N ASP A 101 5.09 -10.23 27.24
CA ASP A 101 5.45 -11.63 27.38
C ASP A 101 6.76 -11.93 26.60
N ILE A 102 7.83 -12.25 27.33
CA ILE A 102 9.16 -12.52 26.79
C ILE A 102 9.16 -13.78 25.88
N SER A 103 8.30 -14.78 26.20
CA SER A 103 8.14 -15.98 25.39
C SER A 103 7.53 -15.68 24.01
N THR A 104 6.82 -14.56 23.86
CA THR A 104 6.18 -14.12 22.62
C THR A 104 7.16 -13.54 21.62
N LYS A 105 8.34 -13.08 22.05
CA LYS A 105 9.31 -12.40 21.16
C LYS A 105 9.94 -13.33 20.12
N GLU A 106 10.28 -14.56 20.51
CA GLU A 106 10.80 -15.59 19.59
C GLU A 106 9.70 -16.08 18.64
N VAL A 107 8.48 -16.29 19.17
CA VAL A 107 7.31 -16.65 18.36
C VAL A 107 6.93 -15.54 17.39
N LYS A 108 6.99 -14.28 17.83
CA LYS A 108 6.76 -13.11 16.98
C LYS A 108 7.73 -13.10 15.79
N ASN A 109 9.02 -13.19 16.05
CA ASN A 109 10.03 -13.19 15.00
C ASN A 109 9.81 -14.33 13.98
N THR A 110 9.45 -15.53 14.46
CA THR A 110 9.15 -16.68 13.59
C THR A 110 7.89 -16.47 12.75
N LEU A 111 6.86 -15.81 13.29
CA LEU A 111 5.62 -15.55 12.56
C LEU A 111 5.71 -14.33 11.61
N GLU A 112 6.62 -13.39 11.90
CA GLU A 112 6.94 -12.26 11.01
C GLU A 112 7.88 -12.71 9.85
N GLU A 113 8.46 -13.89 9.95
CA GLU A 113 9.24 -14.47 8.85
C GLU A 113 8.27 -14.92 7.74
N SER A 114 8.44 -14.35 6.57
CA SER A 114 7.56 -14.66 5.43
C SER A 114 7.89 -16.02 4.84
N LEU A 115 6.96 -16.98 4.94
CA LEU A 115 7.07 -18.28 4.26
C LEU A 115 7.27 -18.08 2.75
N PHE A 116 6.62 -17.10 2.15
CA PHE A 116 6.82 -16.75 0.73
C PHE A 116 8.30 -16.46 0.44
N LYS A 117 8.94 -15.64 1.28
CA LYS A 117 10.36 -15.30 1.11
C LYS A 117 11.24 -16.55 1.25
N THR A 118 11.02 -17.36 2.27
CA THR A 118 11.78 -18.60 2.50
C THR A 118 11.65 -19.55 1.32
N LEU A 119 10.44 -19.75 0.80
CA LEU A 119 10.20 -20.55 -0.39
C LEU A 119 10.81 -19.92 -1.64
N HIS A 120 10.67 -18.61 -1.84
CA HIS A 120 11.27 -17.89 -2.94
C HIS A 120 12.79 -18.07 -2.98
N ASP A 121 13.46 -18.02 -1.83
CA ASP A 121 14.92 -18.13 -1.75
C ASP A 121 15.40 -19.60 -1.93
N SER A 122 14.60 -20.58 -1.55
CA SER A 122 14.93 -22.00 -1.62
C SER A 122 14.57 -22.68 -2.94
N ILE A 123 13.50 -22.22 -3.61
CA ILE A 123 13.03 -22.80 -4.87
C ILE A 123 13.90 -22.31 -6.02
N THR A 124 14.26 -23.22 -6.92
CA THR A 124 15.08 -22.96 -8.11
C THR A 124 14.42 -23.44 -9.39
N GLY A 125 14.89 -22.96 -10.54
CA GLY A 125 14.45 -23.42 -11.86
C GLY A 125 13.05 -22.92 -12.24
N ASP A 126 12.31 -23.75 -12.96
CA ASP A 126 11.03 -23.40 -13.62
C ASP A 126 9.86 -23.18 -12.64
N LEU A 127 10.08 -23.43 -11.35
CA LEU A 127 9.05 -23.22 -10.34
C LEU A 127 9.02 -21.80 -9.78
N LYS A 128 9.89 -20.91 -10.27
CA LYS A 128 9.97 -19.51 -9.86
C LYS A 128 10.01 -18.60 -11.07
N ALA A 129 9.15 -17.59 -11.08
CA ALA A 129 9.12 -16.57 -12.12
C ALA A 129 9.01 -15.17 -11.51
N THR A 130 9.63 -14.19 -12.16
CA THR A 130 9.52 -12.78 -11.78
C THR A 130 8.81 -12.02 -12.89
N LEU A 131 7.77 -11.25 -12.54
CA LEU A 131 7.11 -10.36 -13.47
C LEU A 131 8.04 -9.18 -13.81
N LYS A 132 8.30 -8.97 -15.11
CA LYS A 132 9.28 -7.99 -15.59
C LYS A 132 8.66 -6.76 -16.22
N THR A 133 7.35 -6.60 -16.18
CA THR A 133 6.67 -5.44 -16.76
C THR A 133 5.69 -4.86 -15.76
N GLN A 134 5.83 -3.58 -15.47
CA GLN A 134 4.91 -2.84 -14.63
C GLN A 134 4.00 -1.94 -15.50
N PHE A 135 2.72 -1.78 -15.07
CA PHE A 135 1.67 -1.05 -15.75
C PHE A 135 1.05 0.07 -14.90
N ARG A 136 1.60 0.34 -13.73
CA ARG A 136 1.06 1.32 -12.77
C ARG A 136 1.72 2.68 -12.91
N MET A 137 3.03 2.72 -12.72
CA MET A 137 3.78 3.95 -12.52
C MET A 137 4.23 4.55 -13.85
N LYS A 138 4.25 5.87 -13.93
CA LYS A 138 4.98 6.61 -14.96
C LYS A 138 6.44 6.14 -14.99
N SER A 139 7.06 6.15 -16.16
CA SER A 139 8.41 5.58 -16.37
C SER A 139 9.46 6.13 -15.41
N GLU A 140 9.41 7.41 -15.11
CA GLU A 140 10.35 8.09 -14.21
C GLU A 140 10.28 7.53 -12.80
N ILE A 141 9.04 7.33 -12.29
CA ILE A 141 8.81 6.73 -10.96
C ILE A 141 9.20 5.25 -10.99
N GLY A 142 8.80 4.52 -12.03
CA GLY A 142 9.14 3.11 -12.20
C GLY A 142 10.65 2.87 -12.25
N ASN A 143 11.40 3.72 -12.95
CA ASN A 143 12.86 3.67 -13.00
C ASN A 143 13.50 3.91 -11.62
N MET A 144 12.99 4.88 -10.86
CA MET A 144 13.44 5.12 -9.49
C MET A 144 13.20 3.90 -8.60
N ILE A 145 11.97 3.38 -8.57
CA ILE A 145 11.61 2.21 -7.76
C ILE A 145 12.45 1.00 -8.14
N ASN A 146 12.64 0.75 -9.45
CA ASN A 146 13.51 -0.34 -9.90
C ASN A 146 14.95 -0.17 -9.41
N LYS A 147 15.51 1.03 -9.57
CA LYS A 147 16.89 1.32 -9.15
C LYS A 147 17.10 1.18 -7.65
N LEU A 148 16.12 1.59 -6.84
CA LEU A 148 16.24 1.59 -5.37
C LEU A 148 16.02 0.19 -4.78
N TYR A 149 15.05 -0.58 -5.31
CA TYR A 149 14.57 -1.80 -4.64
C TYR A 149 14.71 -3.07 -5.48
N TYR A 150 14.76 -2.99 -6.81
CA TYR A 150 14.72 -4.17 -7.69
C TYR A 150 15.86 -4.18 -8.72
N SER A 151 17.01 -3.61 -8.36
CA SER A 151 18.16 -3.44 -9.30
C SER A 151 18.72 -4.75 -9.87
N GLU A 152 18.41 -5.89 -9.26
CA GLU A 152 18.74 -7.24 -9.75
C GLU A 152 17.81 -7.75 -10.86
N VAL A 153 16.68 -7.06 -11.10
CA VAL A 153 15.70 -7.42 -12.12
C VAL A 153 15.49 -6.24 -13.06
N GLU A 154 15.59 -6.48 -14.35
CA GLU A 154 15.22 -5.47 -15.34
C GLU A 154 13.69 -5.40 -15.46
N ILE A 155 13.09 -4.34 -14.91
CA ILE A 155 11.65 -4.09 -14.97
C ILE A 155 11.36 -3.09 -16.08
N ASN A 156 10.55 -3.50 -17.04
CA ASN A 156 10.08 -2.66 -18.14
C ASN A 156 8.89 -1.82 -17.72
N ASN A 157 8.87 -0.56 -18.10
CA ASN A 157 7.75 0.34 -17.90
C ASN A 157 6.85 0.34 -19.15
N SER A 158 5.59 -0.12 -19.01
CA SER A 158 4.63 -0.19 -20.10
C SER A 158 3.51 0.83 -20.00
N THR A 159 3.60 1.78 -19.07
CA THR A 159 2.60 2.82 -18.89
C THR A 159 2.83 4.00 -19.84
N GLN A 160 1.76 4.36 -20.55
CA GLN A 160 1.71 5.58 -21.36
C GLN A 160 0.91 6.65 -20.60
N HIS A 161 1.43 7.15 -19.48
CA HIS A 161 0.87 8.33 -18.85
C HIS A 161 1.28 9.57 -19.67
N LYS A 162 0.33 10.13 -20.40
CA LYS A 162 0.61 11.11 -21.46
C LYS A 162 0.66 12.56 -21.00
N GLU A 163 0.16 12.91 -19.84
CA GLU A 163 0.02 14.31 -19.47
C GLU A 163 0.36 14.57 -18.02
N TYR A 164 1.26 15.48 -17.85
CA TYR A 164 1.74 16.03 -16.61
C TYR A 164 1.22 17.47 -16.47
N ILE A 165 0.60 17.83 -15.37
CA ILE A 165 -0.19 19.06 -15.24
C ILE A 165 0.63 20.22 -14.63
N LEU A 166 1.74 19.93 -13.95
CA LEU A 166 2.58 20.93 -13.26
C LEU A 166 4.02 20.93 -13.78
N GLU A 167 4.24 20.79 -15.11
CA GLU A 167 5.55 20.56 -15.72
C GLU A 167 6.61 21.61 -15.40
N ASP A 168 6.23 22.85 -15.21
CA ASP A 168 7.16 23.96 -14.98
C ASP A 168 7.62 24.05 -13.51
N GLU A 169 6.74 23.74 -12.56
CA GLU A 169 6.99 23.93 -11.13
C GLU A 169 7.44 22.65 -10.43
N TYR A 170 6.98 21.50 -10.89
CA TYR A 170 7.26 20.19 -10.32
C TYR A 170 7.79 19.23 -11.38
N LYS A 171 8.33 18.11 -10.94
CA LYS A 171 8.72 16.97 -11.77
C LYS A 171 7.94 15.73 -11.31
N PRO A 172 7.89 14.66 -12.12
CA PRO A 172 7.22 13.42 -11.72
C PRO A 172 7.63 12.90 -10.34
N ILE A 173 8.85 13.22 -9.92
CA ILE A 173 9.37 12.96 -8.58
C ILE A 173 9.85 14.29 -8.01
N SER A 174 9.20 14.78 -6.96
CA SER A 174 9.55 16.05 -6.32
C SER A 174 9.71 15.86 -4.81
N TRP A 175 10.73 16.48 -4.24
CA TRP A 175 10.90 16.55 -2.80
C TRP A 175 10.81 18.01 -2.33
N ILE A 176 9.79 18.33 -1.56
CA ILE A 176 9.59 19.62 -0.92
C ILE A 176 10.37 19.59 0.40
N ASP A 177 11.47 20.32 0.45
CA ASP A 177 12.36 20.37 1.62
C ASP A 177 11.82 21.33 2.68
N THR A 178 11.68 20.85 3.89
CA THR A 178 11.28 21.65 5.04
C THR A 178 12.46 22.14 5.88
N ASN A 179 13.71 21.79 5.54
CA ASN A 179 14.89 22.07 6.33
C ASN A 179 15.12 23.58 6.59
N THR A 180 14.76 24.43 5.62
CA THR A 180 14.92 25.89 5.73
C THR A 180 13.74 26.59 6.39
N SER A 181 12.65 25.86 6.66
CA SER A 181 11.46 26.40 7.30
C SER A 181 11.69 26.61 8.82
N PRO A 182 11.16 27.68 9.42
CA PRO A 182 11.11 27.79 10.89
C PRO A 182 10.30 26.61 11.43
N ASP A 183 10.64 26.13 12.60
CA ASP A 183 9.93 25.04 13.29
C ASP A 183 9.78 23.75 12.46
N HIS A 184 10.82 23.42 11.67
CA HIS A 184 10.85 22.21 10.83
C HIS A 184 10.96 20.91 11.64
N ASN A 185 11.14 20.99 12.96
CA ASN A 185 11.28 19.80 13.80
C ASN A 185 9.94 19.11 14.06
N GLU A 186 10.02 17.80 14.26
CA GLU A 186 8.89 17.01 14.72
C GLU A 186 8.46 17.36 16.14
N ILE A 187 7.19 17.15 16.43
CA ILE A 187 6.62 17.30 17.78
C ILE A 187 6.07 15.96 18.22
N SER A 188 6.46 15.51 19.40
CA SER A 188 5.94 14.28 20.02
C SER A 188 4.50 14.48 20.49
N GLU A 189 3.64 13.48 20.22
CA GLU A 189 2.28 13.43 20.70
C GLU A 189 1.96 11.99 21.16
N GLY A 190 2.01 11.76 22.46
CA GLY A 190 1.92 10.42 23.03
C GLY A 190 3.06 9.52 22.54
N THR A 191 2.71 8.42 21.87
CA THR A 191 3.67 7.50 21.25
C THR A 191 3.95 7.81 19.77
N SER A 192 3.37 8.90 19.25
CA SER A 192 3.47 9.28 17.83
C SER A 192 4.14 10.64 17.66
N TYR A 193 4.34 11.04 16.40
CA TYR A 193 4.98 12.30 16.03
C TYR A 193 4.18 13.02 14.96
N LYS A 194 4.27 14.35 14.94
CA LYS A 194 3.71 15.21 13.89
C LYS A 194 4.65 16.35 13.54
N ASN A 195 4.49 16.89 12.33
CA ASN A 195 5.28 18.00 11.80
C ASN A 195 4.35 18.99 11.10
N TYR A 196 4.19 20.16 11.70
CA TYR A 196 3.29 21.20 11.19
C TYR A 196 3.78 21.81 9.87
N GLN A 197 5.11 21.91 9.68
CA GLN A 197 5.65 22.45 8.44
C GLN A 197 5.38 21.52 7.26
N GLU A 198 5.47 20.22 7.46
CA GLU A 198 5.10 19.26 6.42
C GLU A 198 3.61 19.33 6.09
N ALA A 199 2.74 19.46 7.09
CA ALA A 199 1.32 19.67 6.86
C ALA A 199 1.04 20.96 6.07
N THR A 200 1.68 22.08 6.45
CA THR A 200 1.55 23.37 5.76
C THR A 200 2.01 23.27 4.30
N LYS A 201 3.19 22.68 4.04
CA LYS A 201 3.71 22.48 2.68
C LYS A 201 2.83 21.54 1.85
N THR A 202 2.26 20.53 2.50
CA THR A 202 1.30 19.62 1.84
C THR A 202 0.05 20.38 1.39
N ILE A 203 -0.53 21.22 2.24
CA ILE A 203 -1.70 22.03 1.88
C ILE A 203 -1.37 23.02 0.76
N GLN A 204 -0.23 23.70 0.83
CA GLN A 204 0.21 24.61 -0.24
C GLN A 204 0.30 23.88 -1.60
N PHE A 205 0.93 22.71 -1.63
CA PHE A 205 0.99 21.90 -2.84
C PHE A 205 -0.39 21.48 -3.35
N LEU A 206 -1.30 21.09 -2.44
CA LEU A 206 -2.67 20.72 -2.82
C LEU A 206 -3.46 21.89 -3.40
N ASP A 207 -3.30 23.11 -2.88
CA ASP A 207 -3.93 24.33 -3.40
C ASP A 207 -3.42 24.59 -4.83
N GLU A 208 -2.11 24.63 -5.05
CA GLU A 208 -1.50 24.82 -6.38
C GLU A 208 -1.97 23.76 -7.38
N LEU A 209 -2.02 22.50 -6.95
CA LEU A 209 -2.50 21.39 -7.77
C LEU A 209 -3.98 21.54 -8.11
N ASN A 210 -4.83 21.88 -7.14
CA ASN A 210 -6.28 22.06 -7.35
C ASN A 210 -6.56 23.20 -8.31
N ASP A 211 -5.81 24.29 -8.23
CA ASP A 211 -5.94 25.45 -9.10
C ASP A 211 -5.53 25.11 -10.55
N SER A 212 -4.39 24.47 -10.74
CA SER A 212 -3.95 24.00 -12.05
C SER A 212 -4.94 23.00 -12.68
N LEU A 213 -5.47 22.06 -11.89
CA LEU A 213 -6.49 21.13 -12.37
C LEU A 213 -7.81 21.81 -12.73
N SER A 214 -8.15 22.91 -12.04
CA SER A 214 -9.33 23.76 -12.33
C SER A 214 -9.24 24.35 -13.73
N GLU A 215 -8.08 24.87 -14.11
CA GLU A 215 -7.83 25.44 -15.45
C GLU A 215 -8.05 24.39 -16.55
N HIS A 216 -7.66 23.15 -16.30
CA HIS A 216 -7.79 22.04 -17.25
C HIS A 216 -9.11 21.26 -17.11
N LYS A 217 -9.97 21.59 -16.13
CA LYS A 217 -11.22 20.87 -15.78
C LYS A 217 -11.03 19.36 -15.59
N ARG A 218 -9.94 18.97 -14.92
CA ARG A 218 -9.58 17.57 -14.68
C ARG A 218 -9.67 17.24 -13.20
N LYS A 219 -10.04 16.01 -12.88
CA LYS A 219 -10.00 15.49 -11.51
C LYS A 219 -8.88 14.47 -11.36
N LYS A 220 -8.22 14.49 -10.20
CA LYS A 220 -7.18 13.55 -9.84
C LYS A 220 -7.41 12.95 -8.46
N THR A 221 -6.98 11.70 -8.33
CA THR A 221 -6.96 11.03 -7.03
C THR A 221 -5.61 11.27 -6.35
N VAL A 222 -5.65 11.68 -5.08
CA VAL A 222 -4.46 11.97 -4.28
C VAL A 222 -4.43 11.07 -3.06
N GLY A 223 -3.31 10.41 -2.85
CA GLY A 223 -3.03 9.68 -1.62
C GLY A 223 -2.01 10.43 -0.78
N ILE A 224 -2.33 10.72 0.47
CA ILE A 224 -1.36 11.27 1.42
C ILE A 224 -1.00 10.16 2.39
N ILE A 225 0.28 9.79 2.42
CA ILE A 225 0.80 8.70 3.22
C ILE A 225 1.70 9.26 4.31
N SER A 226 1.37 8.96 5.55
CA SER A 226 2.27 9.17 6.69
C SER A 226 2.35 7.92 7.54
N GLY A 227 3.52 7.66 8.04
CA GLY A 227 3.69 6.54 8.93
C GLY A 227 3.28 6.83 10.39
N TYR A 228 3.02 8.05 10.75
CA TYR A 228 2.71 8.48 12.12
C TYR A 228 1.26 8.90 12.25
N GLU A 229 0.56 8.30 13.21
CA GLU A 229 -0.88 8.53 13.42
C GLU A 229 -1.18 9.99 13.77
N ALA A 230 -0.35 10.64 14.60
CA ALA A 230 -0.52 12.05 14.93
C ALA A 230 -0.42 12.96 13.70
N GLN A 231 0.47 12.63 12.74
CA GLN A 231 0.57 13.34 11.46
C GLN A 231 -0.63 13.09 10.59
N ARG A 232 -1.11 11.84 10.52
CA ARG A 232 -2.31 11.50 9.77
C ARG A 232 -3.53 12.32 10.22
N ILE A 233 -3.72 12.39 11.55
CA ILE A 233 -4.81 13.19 12.16
C ILE A 233 -4.64 14.68 11.85
N LEU A 234 -3.42 15.21 11.96
CA LEU A 234 -3.13 16.60 11.62
C LEU A 234 -3.45 16.89 10.15
N LEU A 235 -2.96 16.07 9.22
CA LEU A 235 -3.21 16.23 7.78
C LEU A 235 -4.69 16.14 7.45
N ASP A 236 -5.42 15.18 8.05
CA ASP A 236 -6.86 15.04 7.88
C ASP A 236 -7.61 16.30 8.36
N SER A 237 -7.24 16.82 9.52
CA SER A 237 -7.79 18.08 10.04
C SER A 237 -7.51 19.27 9.12
N GLU A 238 -6.31 19.41 8.58
CA GLU A 238 -5.95 20.52 7.70
C GLU A 238 -6.64 20.42 6.33
N VAL A 239 -6.62 19.23 5.72
CA VAL A 239 -7.28 18.98 4.42
C VAL A 239 -8.78 19.26 4.49
N ASN A 240 -9.45 18.89 5.57
CA ASN A 240 -10.89 19.09 5.76
C ASN A 240 -11.30 20.55 6.00
N LYS A 241 -10.37 21.49 6.20
CA LYS A 241 -10.65 22.93 6.27
C LYS A 241 -10.87 23.56 4.88
N HIS A 242 -10.45 22.88 3.83
CA HIS A 242 -10.49 23.35 2.44
C HIS A 242 -11.54 22.59 1.63
N LYS A 243 -11.94 23.17 0.51
CA LYS A 243 -12.85 22.53 -0.44
C LYS A 243 -12.10 22.19 -1.73
N TRP A 244 -11.90 20.90 -1.96
CA TRP A 244 -11.19 20.36 -3.10
C TRP A 244 -12.17 19.98 -4.22
N ASN A 245 -12.32 20.83 -5.24
CA ASN A 245 -13.27 20.56 -6.32
C ASN A 245 -12.73 19.56 -7.36
N TYR A 246 -11.41 19.48 -7.49
CA TYR A 246 -10.72 18.70 -8.52
C TYR A 246 -9.83 17.57 -7.94
N LEU A 247 -9.78 17.45 -6.62
CA LEU A 247 -9.02 16.41 -5.92
C LEU A 247 -9.94 15.46 -5.16
N ASP A 248 -9.69 14.17 -5.31
CA ASP A 248 -10.25 13.11 -4.45
C ASP A 248 -9.10 12.63 -3.53
N ILE A 249 -9.13 13.10 -2.27
CA ILE A 249 -8.01 12.96 -1.34
C ILE A 249 -8.31 11.85 -0.34
N VAL A 250 -7.37 10.92 -0.18
CA VAL A 250 -7.39 9.88 0.86
C VAL A 250 -6.11 9.99 1.68
N ILE A 251 -6.24 10.06 3.00
CA ILE A 251 -5.11 10.15 3.94
C ILE A 251 -5.07 8.90 4.78
N ASN A 252 -3.93 8.19 4.78
CA ASN A 252 -3.81 6.97 5.58
C ASN A 252 -2.34 6.62 5.87
N ASN A 253 -2.14 5.56 6.65
CA ASN A 253 -0.84 4.97 6.86
C ASN A 253 -0.42 4.06 5.68
N VAL A 254 0.83 3.62 5.70
CA VAL A 254 1.42 2.76 4.65
C VAL A 254 0.67 1.46 4.47
N ASP A 255 0.28 0.82 5.58
CA ASP A 255 -0.37 -0.50 5.59
C ASP A 255 -1.73 -0.46 4.88
N ALA A 256 -2.50 0.61 5.08
CA ALA A 256 -3.81 0.80 4.44
C ALA A 256 -3.72 1.18 2.95
N PHE A 257 -2.56 1.67 2.49
CA PHE A 257 -2.32 1.94 1.07
C PHE A 257 -1.83 0.74 0.28
N GLN A 258 -1.44 -0.35 0.95
CA GLN A 258 -1.03 -1.56 0.23
C GLN A 258 -2.18 -2.10 -0.64
N GLY A 259 -1.86 -2.53 -1.86
CA GLY A 259 -2.85 -2.94 -2.86
C GLY A 259 -3.60 -1.80 -3.55
N SER A 260 -3.56 -0.57 -3.02
CA SER A 260 -4.17 0.61 -3.64
C SER A 260 -3.16 1.41 -4.48
N GLU A 261 -3.68 2.31 -5.31
CA GLU A 261 -2.88 3.22 -6.13
C GLU A 261 -3.64 4.54 -6.33
N LYS A 262 -2.92 5.65 -6.49
CA LYS A 262 -3.48 6.97 -6.73
C LYS A 262 -2.70 7.66 -7.87
N ASP A 263 -3.35 8.62 -8.52
CA ASP A 263 -2.68 9.39 -9.57
C ASP A 263 -1.47 10.12 -8.99
N ILE A 264 -1.63 10.70 -7.81
CA ILE A 264 -0.61 11.44 -7.09
C ILE A 264 -0.45 10.87 -5.69
N ILE A 265 0.79 10.65 -5.26
CA ILE A 265 1.11 10.31 -3.87
C ILE A 265 1.92 11.44 -3.25
N ILE A 266 1.52 11.83 -2.06
CA ILE A 266 2.28 12.72 -1.17
C ILE A 266 2.74 11.87 0.02
N TYR A 267 4.06 11.79 0.22
CA TYR A 267 4.65 11.07 1.34
C TYR A 267 5.21 12.06 2.36
N SER A 268 4.60 12.14 3.55
CA SER A 268 5.04 12.97 4.67
C SER A 268 5.98 12.18 5.56
N ILE A 269 7.24 12.62 5.67
CA ILE A 269 8.33 11.95 6.40
C ILE A 269 8.13 12.07 7.90
N VAL A 270 7.76 13.27 8.37
CA VAL A 270 7.58 13.67 9.77
C VAL A 270 8.88 13.83 10.54
N ARG A 271 9.77 12.84 10.45
CA ARG A 271 11.00 12.80 11.26
C ARG A 271 11.96 13.94 10.92
N SER A 272 12.16 14.79 11.90
CA SER A 272 13.13 15.89 11.85
C SER A 272 13.56 16.20 13.29
N ASN A 273 14.66 15.59 13.76
CA ASN A 273 15.10 15.67 15.15
C ASN A 273 16.63 15.77 15.28
N GLN A 274 17.09 16.25 16.42
CA GLN A 274 18.52 16.43 16.71
C GLN A 274 19.23 15.10 17.00
N ASP A 275 18.51 14.10 17.47
CA ASP A 275 19.05 12.78 17.80
C ASP A 275 19.35 11.95 16.55
N ARG A 276 18.94 12.42 15.36
CA ARG A 276 19.10 11.75 14.07
C ARG A 276 18.45 10.36 14.05
N ASP A 277 17.33 10.21 14.77
CA ASP A 277 16.60 8.96 14.85
C ASP A 277 15.49 8.90 13.80
N LEU A 278 15.53 7.87 12.96
CA LEU A 278 14.51 7.57 11.96
C LEU A 278 13.30 6.84 12.54
N GLY A 279 13.45 6.28 13.73
CA GLY A 279 12.44 5.40 14.28
C GLY A 279 12.14 4.21 13.34
N TYR A 280 10.87 3.95 13.10
CA TYR A 280 10.45 2.87 12.21
C TYR A 280 10.61 3.17 10.70
N LEU A 281 10.93 4.42 10.32
CA LEU A 281 11.19 4.79 8.92
C LEU A 281 12.47 4.14 8.35
N LYS A 282 13.29 3.50 9.17
CA LYS A 282 14.44 2.70 8.72
C LYS A 282 14.04 1.41 7.98
N ASP A 283 12.80 0.96 8.05
CA ASP A 283 12.32 -0.17 7.25
C ASP A 283 12.10 0.27 5.79
N GLU A 284 13.05 -0.11 4.92
CA GLU A 284 13.01 0.24 3.49
C GLU A 284 11.78 -0.32 2.76
N ARG A 285 11.15 -1.41 3.27
CA ARG A 285 9.96 -2.01 2.69
C ARG A 285 8.76 -1.07 2.81
N ARG A 286 8.64 -0.35 3.94
CA ARG A 286 7.60 0.68 4.13
C ARG A 286 7.76 1.83 3.16
N LEU A 287 8.99 2.28 2.95
CA LEU A 287 9.30 3.33 1.99
C LEU A 287 8.99 2.85 0.56
N ASN A 288 9.43 1.64 0.19
CA ASN A 288 9.12 1.05 -1.12
C ASN A 288 7.61 1.04 -1.40
N VAL A 289 6.81 0.52 -0.47
CA VAL A 289 5.34 0.50 -0.62
C VAL A 289 4.79 1.90 -0.79
N SER A 290 5.19 2.85 0.05
CA SER A 290 4.68 4.23 -0.01
C SER A 290 4.96 4.88 -1.36
N LEU A 291 6.19 4.80 -1.85
CA LEU A 291 6.61 5.46 -3.08
C LEU A 291 6.02 4.79 -4.33
N SER A 292 5.82 3.47 -4.31
CA SER A 292 5.30 2.70 -5.45
C SER A 292 3.77 2.76 -5.64
N ARG A 293 3.05 3.57 -4.83
CA ARG A 293 1.59 3.74 -4.98
C ARG A 293 1.23 4.83 -6.01
N ALA A 294 2.19 5.66 -6.41
CA ALA A 294 1.98 6.74 -7.35
C ALA A 294 1.88 6.24 -8.79
N LYS A 295 0.89 6.75 -9.55
CA LYS A 295 0.78 6.52 -10.99
C LYS A 295 1.54 7.56 -11.78
N GLU A 296 1.27 8.83 -11.54
CA GLU A 296 1.70 9.96 -12.37
C GLU A 296 2.73 10.85 -11.68
N MET A 297 2.56 11.06 -10.36
CA MET A 297 3.42 11.97 -9.60
C MET A 297 3.63 11.47 -8.17
N LEU A 298 4.87 11.60 -7.72
CA LEU A 298 5.30 11.35 -6.37
C LEU A 298 5.88 12.63 -5.76
N VAL A 299 5.28 13.10 -4.68
CA VAL A 299 5.75 14.23 -3.89
C VAL A 299 6.19 13.75 -2.52
N ILE A 300 7.40 14.03 -2.14
CA ILE A 300 7.93 13.77 -0.81
C ILE A 300 7.97 15.10 -0.08
N VAL A 301 7.45 15.16 1.13
CA VAL A 301 7.47 16.36 1.98
C VAL A 301 8.23 16.04 3.26
N GLY A 302 9.26 16.81 3.55
CA GLY A 302 10.04 16.64 4.77
C GLY A 302 11.47 17.12 4.67
N ASN A 303 12.13 17.14 5.81
CA ASN A 303 13.50 17.64 5.95
C ASN A 303 14.50 16.72 5.24
N THR A 304 15.22 17.25 4.25
CA THR A 304 16.23 16.49 3.49
C THR A 304 17.39 15.99 4.35
N LYS A 305 17.66 16.60 5.51
CA LYS A 305 18.67 16.11 6.45
C LYS A 305 18.38 14.71 6.98
N VAL A 306 17.17 14.21 6.84
CA VAL A 306 16.86 12.82 7.17
C VAL A 306 17.78 11.82 6.45
N ALA A 307 18.26 12.18 5.27
CA ALA A 307 19.23 11.39 4.51
C ALA A 307 20.63 11.36 5.16
N GLU A 308 20.91 12.21 6.15
CA GLU A 308 22.18 12.24 6.88
C GLU A 308 22.12 11.50 8.23
N TYR A 309 20.93 10.96 8.60
CA TYR A 309 20.74 10.32 9.90
C TYR A 309 21.47 8.98 9.96
N THR A 310 22.01 8.66 11.13
CA THR A 310 22.77 7.44 11.40
C THR A 310 21.94 6.44 12.20
N PRO A 311 22.21 5.13 12.08
CA PRO A 311 23.28 4.50 11.31
C PRO A 311 23.03 4.56 9.79
N TYR A 312 24.08 4.90 9.08
CA TYR A 312 24.03 5.15 7.64
C TYR A 312 23.59 3.92 6.82
N GLU A 313 24.00 2.74 7.25
CA GLU A 313 23.75 1.47 6.54
C GLU A 313 22.27 1.07 6.48
N THR A 314 21.46 1.57 7.42
CA THR A 314 20.03 1.24 7.54
C THR A 314 19.12 2.41 7.16
N ASN A 315 19.68 3.48 6.60
CA ASN A 315 18.91 4.66 6.23
C ASN A 315 18.48 4.63 4.76
N PRO A 316 17.21 4.29 4.44
CA PRO A 316 16.75 4.19 3.06
C PRO A 316 16.66 5.55 2.35
N PHE A 317 16.59 6.66 3.08
CA PHE A 317 16.51 8.01 2.51
C PHE A 317 17.79 8.46 1.84
N ILE A 318 18.94 7.87 2.19
CA ILE A 318 20.22 8.17 1.51
C ILE A 318 20.13 7.79 0.03
N LYS A 319 19.69 6.56 -0.26
CA LYS A 319 19.55 6.08 -1.64
C LYS A 319 18.55 6.93 -2.41
N LEU A 320 17.42 7.26 -1.78
CA LEU A 320 16.36 8.08 -2.36
C LEU A 320 16.85 9.50 -2.67
N PHE A 321 17.47 10.17 -1.71
CA PHE A 321 18.02 11.52 -1.88
C PHE A 321 19.09 11.56 -2.98
N ASN A 322 20.04 10.63 -2.94
CA ASN A 322 21.07 10.52 -3.97
C ASN A 322 20.49 10.29 -5.37
N TYR A 323 19.42 9.50 -5.47
CA TYR A 323 18.73 9.32 -6.74
C TYR A 323 18.14 10.64 -7.24
N ILE A 324 17.43 11.37 -6.38
CA ILE A 324 16.76 12.62 -6.73
C ILE A 324 17.77 13.68 -7.22
N ILE A 325 18.87 13.89 -6.50
CA ILE A 325 19.87 14.89 -6.90
C ILE A 325 20.66 14.49 -8.14
N SER A 326 20.79 13.18 -8.41
CA SER A 326 21.51 12.67 -9.59
C SER A 326 20.67 12.62 -10.87
N ASN A 327 19.35 12.82 -10.77
CA ASN A 327 18.43 12.73 -11.90
C ASN A 327 17.57 14.01 -12.07
N PRO A 328 18.17 15.18 -12.28
CA PRO A 328 17.44 16.46 -12.31
C PRO A 328 16.47 16.60 -13.49
N LYS A 329 16.56 15.72 -14.49
CA LYS A 329 15.59 15.65 -15.58
C LYS A 329 14.21 15.19 -15.09
N ASP A 330 14.18 14.18 -14.26
CA ASP A 330 12.96 13.47 -13.81
C ASP A 330 12.57 13.84 -12.39
N CYS A 331 13.51 14.45 -11.64
CA CYS A 331 13.37 14.76 -10.23
C CYS A 331 13.63 16.24 -9.96
N LYS A 332 12.96 16.80 -8.93
CA LYS A 332 13.18 18.18 -8.46
C LYS A 332 13.24 18.22 -6.93
N LEU A 333 14.24 18.92 -6.41
CA LEU A 333 14.30 19.34 -5.01
C LEU A 333 13.78 20.78 -4.93
N ILE A 334 12.73 20.99 -4.14
CA ILE A 334 12.04 22.28 -3.95
C ILE A 334 12.33 22.76 -2.53
N GLN A 335 12.86 23.97 -2.40
CA GLN A 335 13.20 24.60 -1.11
C GLN A 335 12.08 25.50 -0.59
#